data_cef8a48577469ff98764d1c97bff2e76
#
_entry.id   cef8a48577469ff98764d1c97bff2e76
#
_cell.length_a   1.000
_cell.length_b   1.000
_cell.length_c   1.000
_cell.angle_alpha   90.00
_cell.angle_beta   90.00
_cell.angle_gamma   90.00
#
_symmetry.space_group_name_H-M   'P 1'
#
loop_
_entity.id
_entity.type
_entity.pdbx_description
1 polymer ?
#
loop_
_entity_poly.entity_id
_entity_poly.type
_entity_poly.pdbx_seq_one_letter_code
_entity_poly.pdbx_strand_id
1 'polypeptide(L)'
;MLKFDLPKNQSSIIKVIGVGGGGSNAVTHMYRQGIKGVDFFICNTDAQAMESSPVPVKLQLGAALTGGLGAGAVPSVGKNSALENVQDIRAILEKGTKMLFITAGLGGGTGTGAAPVIASISKELGILTVGIVTIPFSFEGRKRKQHAEQGINELKKYVDALLIICNDKLRELYGDQRLSAAFGYADDVLSTAAKGIAEIITVTVFSGS
;
A
#
# COMPACT_ATOMS: atom_id res chain seq x y z
N MET A 1 -30.27 15.04 -31.17
CA MET A 1 -29.84 15.04 -29.78
C MET A 1 -28.74 13.97 -29.63
N LEU A 2 -27.48 14.35 -29.72
CA LEU A 2 -26.36 13.43 -29.63
C LEU A 2 -26.23 12.96 -28.17
N LYS A 3 -26.53 11.68 -27.91
CA LYS A 3 -26.22 11.06 -26.64
C LYS A 3 -24.70 10.81 -26.61
N PHE A 4 -23.98 11.60 -25.83
CA PHE A 4 -22.62 11.27 -25.43
C PHE A 4 -22.70 10.13 -24.43
N ASP A 5 -22.48 8.91 -24.87
CA ASP A 5 -22.15 7.81 -23.98
C ASP A 5 -20.75 8.06 -23.46
N LEU A 6 -20.67 8.60 -22.25
CA LEU A 6 -19.42 8.63 -21.50
C LEU A 6 -18.96 7.18 -21.30
N PRO A 7 -17.71 6.83 -21.62
CA PRO A 7 -17.23 5.46 -21.43
C PRO A 7 -17.39 5.07 -19.98
N LYS A 8 -18.23 4.06 -19.72
CA LYS A 8 -18.43 3.46 -18.40
C LYS A 8 -17.10 2.90 -17.91
N ASN A 9 -16.60 3.43 -16.80
CA ASN A 9 -15.62 2.83 -15.91
C ASN A 9 -14.52 2.00 -16.59
N GLN A 10 -13.64 2.62 -17.36
CA GLN A 10 -12.34 2.02 -17.60
C GLN A 10 -11.58 2.06 -16.29
N SER A 11 -11.17 0.87 -15.80
CA SER A 11 -10.24 0.75 -14.67
C SER A 11 -9.03 1.63 -14.94
N SER A 12 -8.59 2.38 -13.93
CA SER A 12 -7.40 3.22 -14.07
C SER A 12 -6.18 2.36 -14.38
N ILE A 13 -5.30 2.88 -15.22
CA ILE A 13 -4.01 2.23 -15.51
C ILE A 13 -3.06 2.28 -14.30
N ILE A 14 -3.32 3.17 -13.35
CA ILE A 14 -2.56 3.34 -12.10
C ILE A 14 -3.39 2.84 -10.94
N LYS A 15 -2.80 1.95 -10.16
CA LYS A 15 -3.41 1.43 -8.93
C LYS A 15 -2.52 1.72 -7.72
N VAL A 16 -3.16 1.99 -6.60
CA VAL A 16 -2.50 2.16 -5.31
C VAL A 16 -3.08 1.15 -4.34
N ILE A 17 -2.23 0.31 -3.78
CA ILE A 17 -2.62 -0.70 -2.80
C ILE A 17 -2.00 -0.39 -1.44
N GLY A 18 -2.84 -0.33 -0.41
CA GLY A 18 -2.43 -0.22 0.99
C GLY A 18 -2.38 -1.59 1.65
N VAL A 19 -1.21 -1.98 2.17
CA VAL A 19 -0.97 -3.30 2.74
C VAL A 19 -0.79 -3.22 4.25
N GLY A 20 -1.67 -3.92 4.98
CA GLY A 20 -1.70 -3.90 6.44
C GLY A 20 -2.22 -2.57 7.01
N GLY A 21 -2.18 -2.40 8.32
CA GLY A 21 -2.76 -1.23 8.98
C GLY A 21 -2.19 0.11 8.50
N GLY A 22 -0.87 0.28 8.50
CA GLY A 22 -0.23 1.53 8.07
C GLY A 22 -0.50 1.85 6.61
N GLY A 23 -0.35 0.86 5.70
CA GLY A 23 -0.64 1.05 4.28
C GLY A 23 -2.12 1.37 4.02
N SER A 24 -3.03 0.68 4.71
CA SER A 24 -4.48 0.94 4.60
C SER A 24 -4.86 2.35 5.08
N ASN A 25 -4.24 2.84 6.13
CA ASN A 25 -4.45 4.21 6.63
C ASN A 25 -3.99 5.26 5.61
N ALA A 26 -2.79 5.09 5.05
CA ALA A 26 -2.25 5.98 4.04
C ALA A 26 -3.16 6.03 2.79
N VAL A 27 -3.59 4.87 2.27
CA VAL A 27 -4.50 4.81 1.12
C VAL A 27 -5.88 5.40 1.44
N THR A 28 -6.38 5.17 2.65
CA THR A 28 -7.64 5.79 3.11
C THR A 28 -7.55 7.32 3.12
N HIS A 29 -6.41 7.84 3.56
CA HIS A 29 -6.16 9.29 3.56
C HIS A 29 -6.10 9.84 2.12
N MET A 30 -5.35 9.19 1.22
CA MET A 30 -5.28 9.55 -0.21
C MET A 30 -6.67 9.53 -0.88
N TYR A 31 -7.46 8.53 -0.59
CA TYR A 31 -8.83 8.40 -1.13
C TYR A 31 -9.71 9.56 -0.69
N ARG A 32 -9.63 9.96 0.59
CA ARG A 32 -10.37 11.11 1.13
C ARG A 32 -9.95 12.44 0.51
N GLN A 33 -8.71 12.57 0.06
CA GLN A 33 -8.23 13.75 -0.67
C GLN A 33 -8.79 13.86 -2.10
N GLY A 34 -9.51 12.84 -2.59
CA GLY A 34 -10.17 12.87 -3.88
C GLY A 34 -9.22 12.84 -5.08
N ILE A 35 -8.06 12.19 -4.97
CA ILE A 35 -7.10 12.02 -6.06
C ILE A 35 -7.77 11.25 -7.20
N LYS A 36 -7.75 11.81 -8.41
CA LYS A 36 -8.38 11.25 -9.60
C LYS A 36 -7.38 10.50 -10.48
N GLY A 37 -7.89 9.62 -11.35
CA GLY A 37 -7.06 8.87 -12.30
C GLY A 37 -6.31 7.70 -11.70
N VAL A 38 -6.67 7.29 -10.48
CA VAL A 38 -6.05 6.20 -9.73
C VAL A 38 -7.14 5.34 -9.10
N ASP A 39 -6.99 4.02 -9.16
CA ASP A 39 -7.84 3.08 -8.43
C ASP A 39 -7.18 2.72 -7.09
N PHE A 40 -7.94 2.80 -6.01
CA PHE A 40 -7.48 2.54 -4.66
C PHE A 40 -7.97 1.19 -4.13
N PHE A 41 -7.06 0.47 -3.48
CA PHE A 41 -7.31 -0.82 -2.84
C PHE A 41 -6.67 -0.84 -1.46
N ILE A 42 -7.29 -1.54 -0.54
CA ILE A 42 -6.66 -1.89 0.74
C ILE A 42 -6.73 -3.38 0.97
N CYS A 43 -5.69 -3.94 1.55
CA CYS A 43 -5.65 -5.33 1.96
C CYS A 43 -5.06 -5.48 3.35
N ASN A 44 -5.66 -6.35 4.16
CA ASN A 44 -5.22 -6.59 5.51
C ASN A 44 -5.62 -8.01 5.96
N THR A 45 -4.90 -8.55 6.94
CA THR A 45 -5.27 -9.76 7.67
C THR A 45 -6.26 -9.47 8.80
N ASP A 46 -6.40 -8.20 9.21
CA ASP A 46 -7.37 -7.72 10.18
C ASP A 46 -8.59 -7.16 9.44
N ALA A 47 -9.72 -7.89 9.53
CA ALA A 47 -10.95 -7.52 8.85
C ALA A 47 -11.56 -6.24 9.43
N GLN A 48 -11.57 -6.11 10.76
CA GLN A 48 -12.15 -4.94 11.45
C GLN A 48 -11.41 -3.65 11.11
N ALA A 49 -10.07 -3.71 10.98
CA ALA A 49 -9.26 -2.54 10.63
C ALA A 49 -9.63 -1.96 9.25
N MET A 50 -10.24 -2.74 8.36
CA MET A 50 -10.66 -2.26 7.05
C MET A 50 -12.10 -1.72 7.02
N GLU A 51 -12.94 -2.07 7.98
CA GLU A 51 -14.38 -1.74 7.95
C GLU A 51 -14.64 -0.23 7.88
N SER A 52 -13.90 0.54 8.66
CA SER A 52 -14.05 2.01 8.76
C SER A 52 -13.52 2.79 7.55
N SER A 53 -12.79 2.13 6.65
CA SER A 53 -12.24 2.77 5.47
C SER A 53 -13.30 3.00 4.39
N PRO A 54 -13.37 4.19 3.76
CA PRO A 54 -14.25 4.46 2.63
C PRO A 54 -13.74 3.91 1.30
N VAL A 55 -12.55 3.32 1.26
CA VAL A 55 -11.96 2.73 0.05
C VAL A 55 -12.88 1.59 -0.45
N PRO A 56 -13.30 1.63 -1.73
CA PRO A 56 -14.37 0.73 -2.20
C PRO A 56 -13.91 -0.73 -2.33
N VAL A 57 -12.63 -0.96 -2.62
CA VAL A 57 -12.11 -2.32 -2.80
C VAL A 57 -11.24 -2.70 -1.61
N LYS A 58 -11.70 -3.71 -0.88
CA LYS A 58 -11.07 -4.24 0.32
C LYS A 58 -10.84 -5.73 0.12
N LEU A 59 -9.62 -6.18 0.31
CA LEU A 59 -9.25 -7.59 0.23
C LEU A 59 -8.78 -8.08 1.60
N GLN A 60 -9.53 -8.97 2.20
CA GLN A 60 -9.09 -9.68 3.40
C GLN A 60 -8.06 -10.74 2.99
N LEU A 61 -6.87 -10.69 3.59
CA LEU A 61 -5.82 -11.66 3.38
C LEU A 61 -5.85 -12.74 4.45
N GLY A 62 -5.69 -14.00 4.05
CA GLY A 62 -5.53 -15.11 4.97
C GLY A 62 -6.74 -15.32 5.88
N ALA A 63 -7.95 -15.27 5.35
CA ALA A 63 -9.15 -15.46 6.12
C ALA A 63 -9.19 -16.83 6.83
N ALA A 64 -8.71 -17.89 6.16
CA ALA A 64 -8.62 -19.22 6.77
C ALA A 64 -7.50 -19.29 7.81
N LEU A 65 -6.36 -18.64 7.53
CA LEU A 65 -5.18 -18.69 8.39
C LEU A 65 -5.33 -17.85 9.67
N THR A 66 -5.96 -16.67 9.58
CA THR A 66 -5.99 -15.68 10.69
C THR A 66 -7.36 -15.50 11.33
N GLY A 67 -8.43 -16.03 10.71
CA GLY A 67 -9.81 -15.77 11.15
C GLY A 67 -10.19 -14.29 11.13
N GLY A 68 -9.45 -13.43 10.41
CA GLY A 68 -9.67 -11.98 10.38
C GLY A 68 -9.09 -11.22 11.58
N LEU A 69 -8.32 -11.88 12.45
CA LEU A 69 -7.77 -11.30 13.68
C LEU A 69 -6.38 -10.65 13.50
N GLY A 70 -5.90 -10.61 12.28
CA GLY A 70 -4.60 -10.03 11.96
C GLY A 70 -3.44 -11.02 12.05
N ALA A 71 -2.25 -10.58 11.63
CA ALA A 71 -1.04 -11.41 11.56
C ALA A 71 -0.23 -11.45 12.89
N GLY A 72 -0.72 -10.85 13.97
CA GLY A 72 -0.06 -10.88 15.29
C GLY A 72 1.37 -10.35 15.29
N ALA A 73 1.71 -9.36 14.45
CA ALA A 73 3.06 -8.83 14.25
C ALA A 73 4.10 -9.88 13.77
N VAL A 74 3.66 -10.97 13.15
CA VAL A 74 4.53 -12.04 12.62
C VAL A 74 4.56 -11.98 11.09
N PRO A 75 5.69 -11.59 10.46
CA PRO A 75 5.79 -11.42 9.00
C PRO A 75 5.50 -12.70 8.20
N SER A 76 5.88 -13.88 8.72
CA SER A 76 5.57 -15.15 8.05
C SER A 76 4.08 -15.43 7.96
N VAL A 77 3.29 -15.03 8.96
CA VAL A 77 1.83 -15.11 8.91
C VAL A 77 1.29 -14.15 7.84
N GLY A 78 1.76 -12.90 7.80
CA GLY A 78 1.37 -11.95 6.75
C GLY A 78 1.70 -12.44 5.34
N LYS A 79 2.89 -13.03 5.15
CA LYS A 79 3.31 -13.65 3.89
C LYS A 79 2.36 -14.78 3.47
N ASN A 80 2.12 -15.74 4.37
CA ASN A 80 1.28 -16.90 4.09
C ASN A 80 -0.17 -16.47 3.84
N SER A 81 -0.66 -15.43 4.53
CA SER A 81 -1.98 -14.85 4.28
C SER A 81 -2.10 -14.27 2.86
N ALA A 82 -1.06 -13.60 2.36
CA ALA A 82 -1.06 -13.12 0.98
C ALA A 82 -0.98 -14.26 -0.04
N LEU A 83 -0.24 -15.33 0.28
CA LEU A 83 -0.16 -16.54 -0.56
C LEU A 83 -1.50 -17.27 -0.66
N GLU A 84 -2.32 -17.27 0.39
CA GLU A 84 -3.68 -17.80 0.36
C GLU A 84 -4.55 -17.08 -0.69
N ASN A 85 -4.34 -15.78 -0.89
CA ASN A 85 -5.15 -14.93 -1.76
C ASN A 85 -4.45 -14.51 -3.07
N VAL A 86 -3.47 -15.27 -3.56
CA VAL A 86 -2.72 -14.94 -4.80
C VAL A 86 -3.67 -14.71 -5.99
N GLN A 87 -4.71 -15.52 -6.13
CA GLN A 87 -5.65 -15.41 -7.25
C GLN A 87 -6.49 -14.14 -7.18
N ASP A 88 -6.92 -13.74 -5.98
CA ASP A 88 -7.68 -12.51 -5.77
C ASP A 88 -6.82 -11.28 -6.07
N ILE A 89 -5.56 -11.28 -5.59
CA ILE A 89 -4.58 -10.22 -5.86
C ILE A 89 -4.33 -10.12 -7.37
N ARG A 90 -4.09 -11.24 -8.04
CA ARG A 90 -3.87 -11.31 -9.48
C ARG A 90 -5.08 -10.76 -10.24
N ALA A 91 -6.28 -11.18 -9.90
CA ALA A 91 -7.53 -10.71 -10.55
C ALA A 91 -7.75 -9.19 -10.41
N ILE A 92 -7.30 -8.60 -9.30
CA ILE A 92 -7.32 -7.14 -9.11
C ILE A 92 -6.30 -6.48 -10.05
N LEU A 93 -5.08 -7.01 -10.14
CA LEU A 93 -3.98 -6.39 -10.88
C LEU A 93 -4.08 -6.57 -12.40
N GLU A 94 -4.61 -7.69 -12.88
CA GLU A 94 -4.74 -7.97 -14.33
C GLU A 94 -5.69 -7.01 -15.07
N LYS A 95 -6.58 -6.31 -14.37
CA LYS A 95 -7.58 -5.40 -14.96
C LYS A 95 -6.95 -4.09 -15.47
N GLY A 96 -6.18 -4.17 -16.56
CA GLY A 96 -5.65 -2.99 -17.26
C GLY A 96 -4.55 -2.22 -16.51
N THR A 97 -4.00 -2.77 -15.43
CA THR A 97 -2.98 -2.10 -14.64
C THR A 97 -1.65 -2.02 -15.40
N LYS A 98 -1.08 -0.83 -15.46
CA LYS A 98 0.26 -0.58 -16.03
C LYS A 98 1.25 -0.16 -14.95
N MET A 99 0.77 0.43 -13.88
CA MET A 99 1.58 0.89 -12.76
C MET A 99 0.89 0.59 -11.43
N LEU A 100 1.66 0.07 -10.49
CA LEU A 100 1.22 -0.25 -9.13
C LEU A 100 2.09 0.48 -8.11
N PHE A 101 1.44 1.22 -7.22
CA PHE A 101 2.05 1.70 -5.98
C PHE A 101 1.66 0.78 -4.83
N ILE A 102 2.65 0.28 -4.11
CA ILE A 102 2.45 -0.52 -2.90
C ILE A 102 2.86 0.32 -1.70
N THR A 103 1.91 0.64 -0.82
CA THR A 103 2.21 1.34 0.42
C THR A 103 2.08 0.40 1.61
N ALA A 104 3.06 0.41 2.51
CA ALA A 104 3.06 -0.44 3.70
C ALA A 104 3.85 0.17 4.85
N GLY A 105 3.34 0.02 6.07
CA GLY A 105 4.14 0.19 7.27
C GLY A 105 4.88 -1.11 7.57
N LEU A 106 6.21 -1.07 7.53
CA LEU A 106 7.04 -2.23 7.82
C LEU A 106 7.31 -2.37 9.32
N GLY A 107 7.69 -3.58 9.74
CA GLY A 107 7.95 -3.91 11.14
C GLY A 107 6.81 -4.67 11.82
N GLY A 108 5.59 -4.60 11.27
CA GLY A 108 4.45 -5.44 11.65
C GLY A 108 4.42 -6.78 10.91
N GLY A 109 3.31 -7.51 11.04
CA GLY A 109 3.12 -8.79 10.36
C GLY A 109 2.69 -8.62 8.90
N THR A 110 1.52 -8.02 8.68
CA THR A 110 0.88 -7.96 7.36
C THR A 110 1.68 -7.13 6.36
N GLY A 111 1.99 -5.87 6.66
CA GLY A 111 2.73 -5.00 5.74
C GLY A 111 4.09 -5.59 5.36
N THR A 112 4.83 -6.08 6.35
CA THR A 112 6.17 -6.66 6.15
C THR A 112 6.14 -7.95 5.31
N GLY A 113 5.17 -8.82 5.59
CA GLY A 113 5.10 -10.14 4.95
C GLY A 113 4.36 -10.15 3.61
N ALA A 114 3.24 -9.44 3.52
CA ALA A 114 2.37 -9.47 2.35
C ALA A 114 2.83 -8.56 1.21
N ALA A 115 3.43 -7.38 1.49
CA ALA A 115 3.84 -6.46 0.45
C ALA A 115 4.82 -7.06 -0.57
N PRO A 116 5.85 -7.84 -0.16
CA PRO A 116 6.73 -8.53 -1.12
C PRO A 116 5.99 -9.54 -1.99
N VAL A 117 4.98 -10.24 -1.47
CA VAL A 117 4.18 -11.21 -2.25
C VAL A 117 3.38 -10.47 -3.32
N ILE A 118 2.73 -9.38 -2.97
CA ILE A 118 1.98 -8.54 -3.91
C ILE A 118 2.92 -7.99 -4.99
N ALA A 119 4.09 -7.52 -4.60
CA ALA A 119 5.11 -7.03 -5.53
C ALA A 119 5.60 -8.11 -6.49
N SER A 120 5.77 -9.36 -6.02
CA SER A 120 6.17 -10.47 -6.90
C SER A 120 5.10 -10.78 -7.95
N ILE A 121 3.82 -10.77 -7.57
CA ILE A 121 2.70 -10.96 -8.50
C ILE A 121 2.66 -9.83 -9.54
N SER A 122 2.84 -8.58 -9.10
CA SER A 122 2.89 -7.42 -9.98
C SER A 122 4.03 -7.54 -11.01
N LYS A 123 5.21 -7.95 -10.55
CA LYS A 123 6.38 -8.20 -11.42
C LYS A 123 6.12 -9.30 -12.44
N GLU A 124 5.51 -10.41 -12.03
CA GLU A 124 5.12 -11.50 -12.95
C GLU A 124 4.16 -11.04 -14.04
N LEU A 125 3.28 -10.09 -13.73
CA LEU A 125 2.34 -9.49 -14.67
C LEU A 125 2.96 -8.38 -15.54
N GLY A 126 4.25 -8.08 -15.38
CA GLY A 126 4.93 -7.02 -16.13
C GLY A 126 4.45 -5.61 -15.79
N ILE A 127 3.94 -5.40 -14.58
CA ILE A 127 3.43 -4.10 -14.10
C ILE A 127 4.58 -3.33 -13.46
N LEU A 128 4.75 -2.07 -13.87
CA LEU A 128 5.72 -1.15 -13.23
C LEU A 128 5.33 -0.95 -11.76
N THR A 129 6.22 -1.34 -10.85
CA THR A 129 5.90 -1.41 -9.42
C THR A 129 6.78 -0.48 -8.59
N VAL A 130 6.15 0.41 -7.83
CA VAL A 130 6.81 1.33 -6.90
C VAL A 130 6.39 1.00 -5.48
N GLY A 131 7.36 0.68 -4.62
CA GLY A 131 7.13 0.52 -3.19
C GLY A 131 7.33 1.85 -2.46
N ILE A 132 6.40 2.20 -1.56
CA ILE A 132 6.53 3.35 -0.67
C ILE A 132 6.26 2.86 0.75
N VAL A 133 7.30 2.75 1.56
CA VAL A 133 7.20 2.08 2.85
C VAL A 133 7.74 2.93 3.99
N THR A 134 7.20 2.75 5.19
CA THR A 134 7.73 3.36 6.42
C THR A 134 8.51 2.35 7.24
N ILE A 135 9.61 2.82 7.85
CA ILE A 135 10.34 2.09 8.90
C ILE A 135 9.82 2.55 10.25
N PRO A 136 9.59 1.62 11.20
CA PRO A 136 9.07 1.94 12.52
C PRO A 136 9.98 2.89 13.29
N PHE A 137 9.40 3.62 14.24
CA PHE A 137 10.14 4.44 15.21
C PHE A 137 11.05 3.57 16.08
N SER A 138 12.17 4.12 16.53
CA SER A 138 13.12 3.42 17.40
C SER A 138 12.49 2.92 18.72
N PHE A 139 11.50 3.66 19.24
CA PHE A 139 10.79 3.26 20.47
C PHE A 139 9.81 2.09 20.28
N GLU A 140 9.48 1.72 19.03
CA GLU A 140 8.62 0.55 18.76
C GLU A 140 9.35 -0.78 18.99
N GLY A 141 10.65 -0.74 19.20
CA GLY A 141 11.46 -1.85 19.62
C GLY A 141 12.29 -2.52 18.53
N ARG A 142 13.38 -3.16 18.97
CA ARG A 142 14.38 -3.78 18.09
C ARG A 142 13.80 -4.84 17.15
N LYS A 143 12.83 -5.64 17.62
CA LYS A 143 12.22 -6.70 16.82
C LYS A 143 11.48 -6.15 15.60
N ARG A 144 10.71 -5.05 15.76
CA ARG A 144 10.02 -4.41 14.64
C ARG A 144 11.01 -3.85 13.62
N LYS A 145 12.11 -3.27 14.07
CA LYS A 145 13.16 -2.76 13.19
C LYS A 145 13.80 -3.88 12.36
N GLN A 146 14.12 -5.02 12.97
CA GLN A 146 14.64 -6.20 12.27
C GLN A 146 13.63 -6.73 11.24
N HIS A 147 12.34 -6.82 11.58
CA HIS A 147 11.31 -7.21 10.63
C HIS A 147 11.23 -6.23 9.44
N ALA A 148 11.31 -4.92 9.70
CA ALA A 148 11.29 -3.91 8.64
C ALA A 148 12.49 -4.08 7.69
N GLU A 149 13.69 -4.30 8.20
CA GLU A 149 14.89 -4.54 7.38
C GLU A 149 14.73 -5.79 6.50
N GLN A 150 14.20 -6.89 7.06
CA GLN A 150 13.89 -8.10 6.30
C GLN A 150 12.86 -7.83 5.20
N GLY A 151 11.77 -7.10 5.53
CA GLY A 151 10.74 -6.73 4.58
C GLY A 151 11.27 -5.87 3.42
N ILE A 152 12.14 -4.90 3.71
CA ILE A 152 12.82 -4.08 2.70
C ILE A 152 13.65 -4.94 1.76
N ASN A 153 14.46 -5.85 2.30
CA ASN A 153 15.33 -6.71 1.52
C ASN A 153 14.54 -7.66 0.60
N GLU A 154 13.39 -8.15 1.07
CA GLU A 154 12.51 -8.96 0.22
C GLU A 154 11.80 -8.10 -0.84
N LEU A 155 11.25 -6.94 -0.46
CA LEU A 155 10.50 -6.08 -1.37
C LEU A 155 11.37 -5.56 -2.53
N LYS A 156 12.62 -5.20 -2.26
CA LYS A 156 13.59 -4.74 -3.27
C LYS A 156 13.78 -5.71 -4.45
N LYS A 157 13.52 -6.99 -4.27
CA LYS A 157 13.68 -8.01 -5.34
C LYS A 157 12.60 -7.88 -6.43
N TYR A 158 11.49 -7.25 -6.10
CA TYR A 158 10.29 -7.28 -6.93
C TYR A 158 9.79 -5.92 -7.38
N VAL A 159 10.27 -4.82 -6.79
CA VAL A 159 9.88 -3.46 -7.18
C VAL A 159 10.91 -2.82 -8.09
N ASP A 160 10.46 -1.94 -8.99
CA ASP A 160 11.32 -1.15 -9.88
C ASP A 160 11.91 0.07 -9.16
N ALA A 161 11.16 0.63 -8.21
CA ALA A 161 11.62 1.70 -7.33
C ALA A 161 11.10 1.47 -5.90
N LEU A 162 11.91 1.86 -4.91
CA LEU A 162 11.54 1.76 -3.50
C LEU A 162 11.88 3.07 -2.77
N LEU A 163 10.84 3.75 -2.29
CA LEU A 163 10.96 4.89 -1.40
C LEU A 163 10.80 4.40 0.05
N ILE A 164 11.80 4.70 0.87
CA ILE A 164 11.81 4.30 2.29
C ILE A 164 11.73 5.55 3.15
N ILE A 165 10.69 5.65 3.95
CA ILE A 165 10.44 6.76 4.87
C ILE A 165 10.82 6.30 6.29
N CYS A 166 11.76 7.01 6.90
CA CYS A 166 12.17 6.74 8.28
C CYS A 166 11.34 7.58 9.24
N ASN A 167 10.49 6.93 10.05
CA ASN A 167 9.62 7.62 10.99
C ASN A 167 10.41 8.45 12.04
N ASP A 168 11.59 7.99 12.46
CA ASP A 168 12.46 8.78 13.36
C ASP A 168 12.87 10.11 12.73
N LYS A 169 13.14 10.15 11.42
CA LYS A 169 13.46 11.40 10.71
C LYS A 169 12.28 12.35 10.62
N LEU A 170 11.06 11.82 10.48
CA LEU A 170 9.85 12.64 10.55
C LEU A 170 9.70 13.30 11.93
N ARG A 171 10.00 12.55 13.00
CA ARG A 171 9.99 13.11 14.35
C ARG A 171 11.02 14.23 14.55
N GLU A 172 12.22 14.09 14.00
CA GLU A 172 13.24 15.14 14.02
C GLU A 172 12.79 16.42 13.29
N LEU A 173 12.05 16.28 12.18
CA LEU A 173 11.58 17.40 11.36
C LEU A 173 10.38 18.12 11.97
N TYR A 174 9.46 17.39 12.60
CA TYR A 174 8.18 17.93 13.09
C TYR A 174 8.13 18.14 14.62
N GLY A 175 9.21 17.83 15.34
CA GLY A 175 9.37 18.06 16.77
C GLY A 175 8.62 17.08 17.69
N ASP A 176 8.63 17.36 18.98
CA ASP A 176 8.05 16.51 20.04
C ASP A 176 6.51 16.64 20.11
N GLN A 177 5.82 16.20 19.07
CA GLN A 177 4.37 16.14 19.08
C GLN A 177 3.85 14.82 19.68
N ARG A 178 2.54 14.79 20.01
CA ARG A 178 1.90 13.57 20.53
C ARG A 178 2.12 12.40 19.58
N LEU A 179 2.30 11.20 20.10
CA LEU A 179 2.57 9.97 19.35
C LEU A 179 1.58 9.74 18.20
N SER A 180 0.29 10.02 18.43
CA SER A 180 -0.75 9.94 17.39
C SER A 180 -0.51 10.88 16.21
N ALA A 181 0.03 12.07 16.47
CA ALA A 181 0.40 13.02 15.43
C ALA A 181 1.61 12.53 14.62
N ALA A 182 2.61 11.93 15.28
CA ALA A 182 3.79 11.38 14.60
C ALA A 182 3.43 10.28 13.58
N PHE A 183 2.49 9.39 13.90
CA PHE A 183 1.98 8.40 12.95
C PHE A 183 1.17 9.06 11.82
N GLY A 184 0.38 10.09 12.12
CA GLY A 184 -0.33 10.87 11.09
C GLY A 184 0.62 11.50 10.08
N TYR A 185 1.75 12.04 10.50
CA TYR A 185 2.76 12.59 9.58
C TYR A 185 3.37 11.51 8.67
N ALA A 186 3.61 10.30 9.17
CA ALA A 186 4.07 9.20 8.33
C ALA A 186 3.05 8.86 7.23
N ASP A 187 1.77 8.83 7.58
CA ASP A 187 0.68 8.60 6.62
C ASP A 187 0.56 9.75 5.61
N ASP A 188 0.73 11.01 6.04
CA ASP A 188 0.72 12.19 5.18
C ASP A 188 1.90 12.17 4.18
N VAL A 189 3.10 11.79 4.63
CA VAL A 189 4.28 11.70 3.76
C VAL A 189 4.12 10.57 2.74
N LEU A 190 3.60 9.41 3.14
CA LEU A 190 3.25 8.31 2.23
C LEU A 190 2.26 8.80 1.16
N SER A 191 1.19 9.47 1.59
CA SER A 191 0.16 10.02 0.71
C SER A 191 0.73 11.04 -0.27
N THR A 192 1.54 11.98 0.22
CA THR A 192 2.16 13.03 -0.60
C THR A 192 3.11 12.44 -1.63
N ALA A 193 3.93 11.47 -1.25
CA ALA A 193 4.85 10.80 -2.15
C ALA A 193 4.11 10.06 -3.28
N ALA A 194 3.11 9.26 -2.93
CA ALA A 194 2.31 8.53 -3.91
C ALA A 194 1.50 9.47 -4.82
N LYS A 195 0.91 10.54 -4.26
CA LYS A 195 0.18 11.57 -5.02
C LYS A 195 1.10 12.28 -6.02
N GLY A 196 2.27 12.74 -5.59
CA GLY A 196 3.20 13.46 -6.46
C GLY A 196 3.65 12.62 -7.66
N ILE A 197 3.92 11.34 -7.46
CA ILE A 197 4.30 10.43 -8.54
C ILE A 197 3.11 10.15 -9.47
N ALA A 198 1.92 9.90 -8.92
CA ALA A 198 0.71 9.66 -9.71
C ALA A 198 0.33 10.88 -10.56
N GLU A 199 0.43 12.10 -10.02
CA GLU A 199 0.16 13.34 -10.76
C GLU A 199 1.12 13.55 -11.92
N ILE A 200 2.42 13.31 -11.73
CA ILE A 200 3.42 13.43 -12.81
C ILE A 200 3.06 12.50 -13.98
N ILE A 201 2.67 11.26 -13.69
CA ILE A 201 2.35 10.27 -14.71
C ILE A 201 1.06 10.61 -15.44
N THR A 202 0.01 11.00 -14.71
CA THR A 202 -1.28 11.34 -15.31
C THR A 202 -1.19 12.58 -16.18
N VAL A 203 -0.48 13.62 -15.79
CA VAL A 203 -0.25 14.82 -16.60
C VAL A 203 0.54 14.49 -17.87
N THR A 204 1.57 13.66 -17.78
CA THR A 204 2.40 13.31 -18.95
C THR A 204 1.62 12.48 -19.98
N VAL A 205 0.72 11.61 -19.57
CA VAL A 205 -0.11 10.79 -20.47
C VAL A 205 -1.15 11.63 -21.21
N PHE A 206 -1.70 12.66 -20.57
CA PHE A 206 -2.72 13.54 -21.20
C PHE A 206 -2.13 14.68 -22.03
N SER A 207 -0.84 15.03 -21.88
CA SER A 207 -0.19 16.07 -22.69
C SER A 207 0.43 15.55 -23.99
N GLY A 208 0.42 14.25 -24.23
CA GLY A 208 1.02 13.58 -25.38
C GLY A 208 0.01 13.13 -26.47
N SER A 209 -1.23 13.63 -26.46
CA SER A 209 -2.26 13.35 -27.47
C SER A 209 -2.64 14.58 -28.28
#